data_a1dec83e83ea6b25d9a0a465e72e1760
#
_entry.id   a1dec83e83ea6b25d9a0a465e72e1760
#
_cell.length_a   1.000
_cell.length_b   1.000
_cell.length_c   1.000
_cell.angle_alpha   90.00
_cell.angle_beta   90.00
_cell.angle_gamma   90.00
#
_symmetry.space_group_name_H-M   'P 1'
#
loop_
_entity.id
_entity.type
_entity.pdbx_description
1 polymer ?
#
loop_
_entity_poly.entity_id
_entity_poly.type
_entity_poly.pdbx_seq_one_letter_code
_entity_poly.pdbx_strand_id
1 'polypeptide(L)'
;FYSAMATSKSDHNRDFLYRYMNNASPTGFEREGQRIWSEYITNYVDVVRSDFYGTAYGIINPEHEYRVVIEAHADEISWFVNYITDEGFIYVIRNGGSDHIIAPSMRVNIHTADGIRKGVFGWPAIHTRKGKNLDMAPSLENICIDVGAKNKNEVLEMGIHVGCVVTYQDEFTEIGENYFCGRALDNRMGGYCISQVARLLYENKDILPFGLYFVNSVQEEIGLRGAEMIAQTIKPNVAIIT
;
A
#
# COMPACT_ATOMS: atom_id res chain seq x y z
N PHE A 1 15.28 -10.28 33.70
CA PHE A 1 14.22 -11.27 33.51
C PHE A 1 13.12 -10.63 32.66
N TYR A 2 13.23 -10.70 31.33
CA TYR A 2 12.13 -10.42 30.42
C TYR A 2 11.30 -11.70 30.29
N SER A 3 10.13 -11.72 30.94
CA SER A 3 9.10 -12.72 30.70
C SER A 3 8.57 -12.48 29.27
N ALA A 4 8.84 -13.40 28.35
CA ALA A 4 8.12 -13.48 27.09
C ALA A 4 6.67 -13.84 27.44
N MET A 5 5.78 -12.83 27.54
CA MET A 5 4.35 -13.05 27.55
C MET A 5 3.99 -13.69 26.21
N ALA A 6 3.45 -14.90 26.24
CA ALA A 6 2.83 -15.51 25.09
C ALA A 6 1.67 -14.59 24.67
N THR A 7 1.84 -13.87 23.56
CA THR A 7 0.78 -13.04 22.97
C THR A 7 -0.41 -13.94 22.66
N SER A 8 -1.62 -13.49 22.99
CA SER A 8 -2.84 -14.25 22.65
C SER A 8 -2.98 -14.33 21.13
N LYS A 9 -3.68 -15.36 20.62
CA LYS A 9 -3.93 -15.48 19.16
C LYS A 9 -4.63 -14.23 18.59
N SER A 10 -5.47 -13.56 19.37
CA SER A 10 -6.13 -12.31 18.99
C SER A 10 -5.12 -11.16 18.83
N ASP A 11 -4.09 -11.12 19.68
CA ASP A 11 -3.04 -10.11 19.63
C ASP A 11 -2.16 -10.25 18.37
N HIS A 12 -1.87 -11.52 17.97
CA HIS A 12 -1.08 -11.79 16.75
C HIS A 12 -1.80 -11.34 15.48
N ASN A 13 -3.10 -11.56 15.36
CA ASN A 13 -3.90 -11.13 14.21
C ASN A 13 -4.00 -9.60 14.15
N ARG A 14 -4.16 -8.96 15.30
CA ARG A 14 -4.21 -7.51 15.40
C ARG A 14 -2.86 -6.88 15.08
N ASP A 15 -1.76 -7.43 15.58
CA ASP A 15 -0.40 -6.98 15.26
C ASP A 15 -0.13 -7.06 13.74
N PHE A 16 -0.49 -8.18 13.11
CA PHE A 16 -0.38 -8.33 11.65
C PHE A 16 -1.19 -7.26 10.92
N LEU A 17 -2.48 -7.05 11.30
CA LEU A 17 -3.33 -6.04 10.68
C LEU A 17 -2.67 -4.67 10.73
N TYR A 18 -2.25 -4.22 11.91
CA TYR A 18 -1.65 -2.90 12.07
C TYR A 18 -0.31 -2.75 11.34
N ARG A 19 0.55 -3.76 11.41
CA ARG A 19 1.83 -3.76 10.67
C ARG A 19 1.61 -3.71 9.17
N TYR A 20 0.68 -4.50 8.66
CA TYR A 20 0.39 -4.58 7.24
C TYR A 20 -0.24 -3.30 6.71
N MET A 21 -1.22 -2.75 7.42
CA MET A 21 -1.90 -1.52 7.02
C MET A 21 -1.03 -0.26 7.15
N ASN A 22 -0.17 -0.18 8.15
CA ASN A 22 0.72 0.97 8.36
C ASN A 22 2.00 0.93 7.49
N ASN A 23 2.35 -0.22 6.93
CA ASN A 23 3.46 -0.28 5.99
C ASN A 23 3.11 0.48 4.71
N ALA A 24 4.00 1.33 4.22
CA ALA A 24 3.84 1.93 2.90
C ALA A 24 4.11 0.87 1.82
N SER A 25 3.17 0.73 0.88
CA SER A 25 3.24 -0.22 -0.23
C SER A 25 2.82 0.44 -1.55
N PRO A 26 3.46 1.56 -1.93
CA PRO A 26 3.09 2.25 -3.17
C PRO A 26 3.26 1.35 -4.38
N THR A 27 2.41 1.53 -5.39
CA THR A 27 2.50 0.79 -6.65
C THR A 27 3.92 0.78 -7.21
N GLY A 28 4.47 -0.41 -7.44
CA GLY A 28 5.85 -0.63 -7.86
C GLY A 28 6.87 -0.74 -6.70
N PHE A 29 6.44 -0.59 -5.46
CA PHE A 29 7.28 -0.65 -4.25
C PHE A 29 6.68 -1.53 -3.16
N GLU A 30 5.98 -2.59 -3.54
CA GLU A 30 5.17 -3.45 -2.66
C GLU A 30 6.00 -4.45 -1.85
N ARG A 31 7.30 -4.53 -2.09
CA ARG A 31 8.19 -5.57 -1.56
C ARG A 31 8.03 -5.81 -0.05
N GLU A 32 8.00 -4.76 0.74
CA GLU A 32 7.91 -4.89 2.20
C GLU A 32 6.52 -5.31 2.65
N GLY A 33 5.46 -4.78 2.03
CA GLY A 33 4.08 -5.22 2.26
C GLY A 33 3.90 -6.70 1.94
N GLN A 34 4.43 -7.15 0.80
CA GLN A 34 4.42 -8.56 0.40
C GLN A 34 5.20 -9.46 1.36
N ARG A 35 6.32 -8.98 1.90
CA ARG A 35 7.09 -9.71 2.91
C ARG A 35 6.28 -9.91 4.20
N ILE A 36 5.66 -8.84 4.71
CA ILE A 36 4.82 -8.88 5.92
C ILE A 36 3.65 -9.84 5.72
N TRP A 37 2.96 -9.76 4.58
CA TRP A 37 1.85 -10.62 4.25
C TRP A 37 2.26 -12.10 4.11
N SER A 38 3.35 -12.37 3.41
CA SER A 38 3.87 -13.73 3.20
C SER A 38 4.32 -14.37 4.51
N GLU A 39 4.97 -13.64 5.40
CA GLU A 39 5.35 -14.11 6.73
C GLU A 39 4.14 -14.56 7.55
N TYR A 40 3.04 -13.80 7.46
CA TYR A 40 1.83 -14.15 8.19
C TYR A 40 1.14 -15.39 7.61
N ILE A 41 0.87 -15.40 6.28
CA ILE A 41 0.08 -16.47 5.65
C ILE A 41 0.80 -17.81 5.65
N THR A 42 2.14 -17.83 5.65
CA THR A 42 2.96 -19.07 5.70
C THR A 42 2.55 -20.02 6.82
N ASN A 43 1.99 -19.51 7.91
CA ASN A 43 1.55 -20.34 9.04
C ASN A 43 0.25 -21.13 8.76
N TYR A 44 -0.45 -20.85 7.66
CA TYR A 44 -1.83 -21.30 7.43
C TYR A 44 -2.05 -21.97 6.07
N VAL A 45 -1.01 -22.05 5.24
CA VAL A 45 -1.07 -22.65 3.89
C VAL A 45 0.04 -23.69 3.70
N ASP A 46 -0.10 -24.55 2.71
CA ASP A 46 0.90 -25.59 2.42
C ASP A 46 2.17 -25.02 1.76
N VAL A 47 2.00 -23.99 0.90
CA VAL A 47 3.10 -23.37 0.16
C VAL A 47 2.86 -21.88 0.00
N VAL A 48 3.91 -21.08 0.16
CA VAL A 48 3.95 -19.67 -0.25
C VAL A 48 4.92 -19.50 -1.40
N ARG A 49 4.52 -18.74 -2.39
CA ARG A 49 5.34 -18.42 -3.58
C ARG A 49 5.24 -16.93 -3.89
N SER A 50 6.20 -16.47 -4.69
CA SER A 50 6.15 -15.16 -5.34
C SER A 50 6.55 -15.34 -6.80
N ASP A 51 5.89 -14.64 -7.71
CA ASP A 51 6.30 -14.59 -9.10
C ASP A 51 7.40 -13.53 -9.33
N PHE A 52 7.95 -13.49 -10.53
CA PHE A 52 8.98 -12.51 -10.90
C PHE A 52 8.45 -11.08 -11.00
N TYR A 53 7.14 -10.91 -11.04
CA TYR A 53 6.49 -9.61 -11.07
C TYR A 53 6.34 -9.00 -9.67
N GLY A 54 6.42 -9.85 -8.62
CA GLY A 54 6.34 -9.47 -7.23
C GLY A 54 5.03 -9.85 -6.53
N THR A 55 4.08 -10.47 -7.26
CA THR A 55 2.85 -10.99 -6.67
C THR A 55 3.16 -12.14 -5.73
N ALA A 56 2.73 -12.03 -4.46
CA ALA A 56 2.83 -13.11 -3.48
C ALA A 56 1.53 -13.91 -3.42
N TYR A 57 1.64 -15.23 -3.24
CA TYR A 57 0.47 -16.07 -3.11
C TYR A 57 0.72 -17.30 -2.24
N GLY A 58 -0.27 -17.62 -1.41
CA GLY A 58 -0.32 -18.84 -0.60
C GLY A 58 -1.22 -19.89 -1.24
N ILE A 59 -0.95 -21.17 -1.03
CA ILE A 59 -1.70 -22.27 -1.66
C ILE A 59 -2.02 -23.33 -0.63
N ILE A 60 -3.28 -23.76 -0.61
CA ILE A 60 -3.74 -25.01 0.02
C ILE A 60 -4.05 -26.02 -1.10
N ASN A 61 -3.59 -27.26 -0.95
CA ASN A 61 -3.70 -28.37 -1.94
C ASN A 61 -3.07 -27.99 -3.31
N PRO A 62 -1.77 -27.69 -3.40
CA PRO A 62 -1.11 -27.20 -4.62
C PRO A 62 -1.16 -28.18 -5.80
N GLU A 63 -1.31 -29.50 -5.54
CA GLU A 63 -1.35 -30.55 -6.55
C GLU A 63 -2.74 -30.78 -7.14
N HIS A 64 -3.76 -30.08 -6.63
CA HIS A 64 -5.12 -30.28 -7.12
C HIS A 64 -5.34 -29.62 -8.48
N GLU A 65 -5.96 -30.33 -9.42
CA GLU A 65 -6.18 -29.82 -10.79
C GLU A 65 -7.20 -28.68 -10.84
N TYR A 66 -8.28 -28.77 -10.05
CA TYR A 66 -9.29 -27.70 -9.97
C TYR A 66 -8.80 -26.60 -9.04
N ARG A 67 -8.62 -25.40 -9.58
CA ARG A 67 -7.98 -24.25 -8.90
C ARG A 67 -8.98 -23.12 -8.69
N VAL A 68 -9.11 -22.73 -7.46
CA VAL A 68 -9.89 -21.56 -7.01
C VAL A 68 -8.93 -20.49 -6.55
N VAL A 69 -9.09 -19.28 -7.03
CA VAL A 69 -8.33 -18.11 -6.60
C VAL A 69 -9.24 -17.17 -5.79
N ILE A 70 -8.77 -16.68 -4.67
CA ILE A 70 -9.28 -15.48 -4.02
C ILE A 70 -8.18 -14.44 -4.02
N GLU A 71 -8.49 -13.24 -4.49
CA GLU A 71 -7.51 -12.20 -4.78
C GLU A 71 -7.84 -10.87 -4.13
N ALA A 72 -6.78 -10.19 -3.70
CA ALA A 72 -6.74 -8.79 -3.34
C ALA A 72 -5.43 -8.19 -3.84
N HIS A 73 -5.29 -6.85 -3.84
CA HIS A 73 -4.03 -6.23 -4.22
C HIS A 73 -3.28 -5.59 -3.03
N ALA A 74 -1.95 -5.63 -3.14
CA ALA A 74 -1.02 -5.19 -2.11
C ALA A 74 -0.63 -3.73 -2.23
N ASP A 75 -0.82 -3.14 -3.40
CA ASP A 75 -0.39 -1.79 -3.68
C ASP A 75 -1.39 -0.73 -3.25
N GLU A 76 -0.89 0.49 -3.17
CA GLU A 76 -1.64 1.69 -2.84
C GLU A 76 -1.28 2.83 -3.78
N ILE A 77 -2.24 3.73 -4.02
CA ILE A 77 -2.02 4.99 -4.73
C ILE A 77 -0.98 5.85 -4.02
N SER A 78 -0.21 6.60 -4.78
CA SER A 78 0.87 7.44 -4.27
C SER A 78 1.24 8.54 -5.27
N TRP A 79 2.37 9.19 -5.05
CA TRP A 79 2.92 10.20 -5.95
C TRP A 79 4.38 9.89 -6.21
N PHE A 80 4.91 10.42 -7.33
CA PHE A 80 6.35 10.50 -7.56
C PHE A 80 6.80 11.95 -7.56
N VAL A 81 7.96 12.20 -6.97
CA VAL A 81 8.69 13.46 -7.18
C VAL A 81 9.00 13.59 -8.67
N ASN A 82 8.49 14.64 -9.29
CA ASN A 82 8.66 14.91 -10.72
C ASN A 82 9.65 16.04 -11.00
N TYR A 83 9.60 17.10 -10.19
CA TYR A 83 10.43 18.27 -10.39
C TYR A 83 10.71 18.97 -9.06
N ILE A 84 11.91 19.52 -8.90
CA ILE A 84 12.32 20.30 -7.72
C ILE A 84 12.73 21.68 -8.23
N THR A 85 12.07 22.74 -7.71
CA THR A 85 12.36 24.12 -8.08
C THR A 85 13.65 24.61 -7.44
N ASP A 86 14.20 25.71 -7.95
CA ASP A 86 15.41 26.31 -7.40
C ASP A 86 15.19 26.84 -5.95
N GLU A 87 13.93 27.16 -5.60
CA GLU A 87 13.49 27.57 -4.26
C GLU A 87 13.24 26.39 -3.30
N GLY A 88 13.36 25.13 -3.77
CA GLY A 88 13.22 23.95 -2.96
C GLY A 88 11.79 23.38 -2.86
N PHE A 89 10.84 23.86 -3.66
CA PHE A 89 9.51 23.25 -3.75
C PHE A 89 9.52 22.02 -4.67
N ILE A 90 8.73 21.00 -4.31
CA ILE A 90 8.68 19.73 -5.00
C ILE A 90 7.33 19.55 -5.69
N TYR A 91 7.35 19.40 -7.00
CA TYR A 91 6.17 19.05 -7.79
C TYR A 91 6.12 17.54 -8.02
N VAL A 92 4.90 16.99 -8.10
CA VAL A 92 4.67 15.56 -8.18
C VAL A 92 3.84 15.17 -9.39
N ILE A 93 3.91 13.89 -9.76
CA ILE A 93 2.96 13.22 -10.66
C ILE A 93 2.28 12.10 -9.91
N ARG A 94 1.11 11.68 -10.40
CA ARG A 94 0.35 10.57 -9.83
C ARG A 94 1.05 9.23 -10.06
N ASN A 95 0.90 8.36 -9.07
CA ASN A 95 1.15 6.93 -9.18
C ASN A 95 -0.17 6.24 -8.81
N GLY A 96 -0.88 5.71 -9.81
CA GLY A 96 -2.26 5.28 -9.65
C GLY A 96 -3.27 6.46 -9.59
N GLY A 97 -4.39 6.24 -8.93
CA GLY A 97 -5.53 7.16 -8.86
C GLY A 97 -5.42 8.30 -7.85
N SER A 98 -4.22 8.69 -7.42
CA SER A 98 -4.03 9.74 -6.39
C SER A 98 -4.76 11.05 -6.73
N ASP A 99 -5.61 11.51 -5.81
CA ASP A 99 -6.45 12.70 -6.01
C ASP A 99 -5.74 13.98 -5.55
N HIS A 100 -5.45 14.85 -6.53
CA HIS A 100 -4.80 16.14 -6.26
C HIS A 100 -5.75 17.17 -5.62
N ILE A 101 -7.07 16.96 -5.66
CA ILE A 101 -8.05 17.88 -5.09
C ILE A 101 -8.00 17.85 -3.56
N ILE A 102 -7.77 16.68 -2.98
CA ILE A 102 -7.68 16.51 -1.52
C ILE A 102 -6.24 16.68 -0.99
N ALA A 103 -5.25 16.83 -1.86
CA ALA A 103 -3.84 16.91 -1.46
C ALA A 103 -3.47 18.17 -0.65
N PRO A 104 -4.04 19.37 -0.90
CA PRO A 104 -3.67 20.57 -0.16
C PRO A 104 -3.73 20.40 1.37
N SER A 105 -2.65 20.81 2.05
CA SER A 105 -2.47 20.70 3.51
C SER A 105 -2.25 19.28 4.05
N MET A 106 -2.30 18.26 3.21
CA MET A 106 -1.99 16.88 3.63
C MET A 106 -0.49 16.73 3.92
N ARG A 107 -0.17 16.09 5.03
CA ARG A 107 1.20 15.71 5.38
C ARG A 107 1.61 14.46 4.60
N VAL A 108 2.88 14.42 4.20
CA VAL A 108 3.41 13.35 3.38
C VAL A 108 4.72 12.79 3.94
N ASN A 109 4.94 11.55 3.56
CA ASN A 109 6.21 10.83 3.70
C ASN A 109 6.84 10.73 2.31
N ILE A 110 8.05 11.26 2.16
CA ILE A 110 8.86 11.08 0.96
C ILE A 110 9.87 9.98 1.26
N HIS A 111 9.82 8.90 0.50
CA HIS A 111 10.66 7.72 0.71
C HIS A 111 11.97 7.90 -0.04
N THR A 112 13.07 7.98 0.70
CA THR A 112 14.45 8.09 0.17
C THR A 112 15.25 6.85 0.52
N ALA A 113 16.44 6.69 -0.07
CA ALA A 113 17.36 5.60 0.26
C ALA A 113 17.80 5.63 1.75
N ASP A 114 17.86 6.83 2.34
CA ASP A 114 18.31 7.05 3.72
C ASP A 114 17.14 7.11 4.73
N GLY A 115 15.93 6.76 4.31
CA GLY A 115 14.74 6.77 5.14
C GLY A 115 13.71 7.80 4.72
N ILE A 116 12.74 8.04 5.60
CA ILE A 116 11.59 8.88 5.32
C ILE A 116 11.89 10.35 5.63
N ARG A 117 11.54 11.25 4.69
CA ARG A 117 11.50 12.70 4.90
C ARG A 117 10.05 13.15 4.98
N LYS A 118 9.79 14.08 5.89
CA LYS A 118 8.45 14.65 6.08
C LYS A 118 8.27 15.88 5.21
N GLY A 119 7.07 16.06 4.67
CA GLY A 119 6.67 17.24 3.92
C GLY A 119 5.19 17.52 4.06
N VAL A 120 4.75 18.61 3.47
CA VAL A 120 3.33 19.01 3.42
C VAL A 120 2.99 19.54 2.04
N PHE A 121 1.83 19.15 1.51
CA PHE A 121 1.32 19.76 0.28
C PHE A 121 0.92 21.22 0.54
N GLY A 122 1.62 22.12 -0.12
CA GLY A 122 1.37 23.57 -0.08
C GLY A 122 0.17 23.94 -0.94
N TRP A 123 -0.53 24.95 -0.48
CA TRP A 123 -1.64 25.60 -1.17
C TRP A 123 -1.68 27.08 -0.85
N PRO A 124 -1.89 27.98 -1.82
CA PRO A 124 -1.98 29.41 -1.53
C PRO A 124 -3.08 29.71 -0.52
N ALA A 125 -2.74 30.44 0.55
CA ALA A 125 -3.70 30.85 1.57
C ALA A 125 -4.81 31.71 0.97
N ILE A 126 -6.04 31.62 1.53
CA ILE A 126 -7.23 32.31 0.98
C ILE A 126 -6.99 33.81 0.77
N HIS A 127 -6.32 34.49 1.72
CA HIS A 127 -6.06 35.92 1.66
C HIS A 127 -4.99 36.33 0.63
N THR A 128 -4.19 35.37 0.11
CA THR A 128 -3.20 35.61 -0.94
C THR A 128 -3.79 35.39 -2.34
N ARG A 129 -4.93 34.72 -2.45
CA ARG A 129 -5.65 34.50 -3.70
C ARG A 129 -6.46 35.74 -4.07
N LYS A 130 -6.17 36.36 -5.22
CA LYS A 130 -6.83 37.58 -5.69
C LYS A 130 -7.37 37.40 -7.10
N GLY A 131 -8.46 38.11 -7.41
CA GLY A 131 -9.04 38.16 -8.77
C GLY A 131 -9.46 36.77 -9.26
N LYS A 132 -9.00 36.37 -10.45
CA LYS A 132 -9.34 35.08 -11.09
C LYS A 132 -8.89 33.85 -10.30
N ASN A 133 -8.00 34.02 -9.32
CA ASN A 133 -7.47 32.92 -8.51
C ASN A 133 -8.29 32.68 -7.22
N LEU A 134 -9.36 33.43 -7.00
CA LEU A 134 -10.18 33.32 -5.78
C LEU A 134 -10.77 31.90 -5.64
N ASP A 135 -11.27 31.36 -6.76
CA ASP A 135 -11.92 30.05 -6.87
C ASP A 135 -11.01 29.02 -7.57
N MET A 136 -9.69 29.21 -7.52
CA MET A 136 -8.74 28.31 -8.13
C MET A 136 -8.84 26.91 -7.49
N ALA A 137 -9.04 25.89 -8.32
CA ALA A 137 -9.00 24.50 -7.89
C ALA A 137 -7.56 23.97 -7.83
N PRO A 138 -7.26 23.03 -6.93
CA PRO A 138 -5.97 22.32 -6.94
C PRO A 138 -5.76 21.59 -8.27
N SER A 139 -4.53 21.65 -8.78
CA SER A 139 -4.07 20.89 -9.96
C SER A 139 -2.62 20.47 -9.74
N LEU A 140 -2.13 19.53 -10.54
CA LEU A 140 -0.74 19.07 -10.45
C LEU A 140 0.29 20.18 -10.71
N GLU A 141 -0.13 21.23 -11.45
CA GLU A 141 0.72 22.37 -11.78
C GLU A 141 0.76 23.43 -10.67
N ASN A 142 -0.16 23.40 -9.72
CA ASN A 142 -0.28 24.46 -8.72
C ASN A 142 -0.22 23.97 -7.27
N ILE A 143 -0.13 22.65 -7.05
CA ILE A 143 0.23 22.08 -5.74
C ILE A 143 1.70 21.72 -5.73
N CYS A 144 2.37 21.92 -4.61
CA CYS A 144 3.75 21.50 -4.42
C CYS A 144 3.94 20.97 -3.00
N ILE A 145 4.98 20.16 -2.79
CA ILE A 145 5.36 19.73 -1.44
C ILE A 145 6.46 20.65 -0.93
N ASP A 146 6.27 21.12 0.29
CA ASP A 146 7.26 21.86 1.09
C ASP A 146 7.87 20.90 2.13
N VAL A 147 9.19 20.83 2.17
CA VAL A 147 9.99 20.03 3.11
C VAL A 147 10.81 20.90 4.06
N GLY A 148 10.59 22.23 4.05
CA GLY A 148 11.32 23.20 4.86
C GLY A 148 12.71 23.55 4.32
N ALA A 149 13.03 23.16 3.08
CA ALA A 149 14.29 23.52 2.41
C ALA A 149 14.22 24.93 1.80
N LYS A 150 15.34 25.64 1.77
CA LYS A 150 15.45 27.00 1.23
C LYS A 150 15.79 27.03 -0.25
N ASN A 151 16.30 25.94 -0.77
CA ASN A 151 16.71 25.81 -2.15
C ASN A 151 16.80 24.34 -2.58
N LYS A 152 16.96 24.11 -3.86
CA LYS A 152 17.08 22.78 -4.47
C LYS A 152 18.21 21.92 -3.87
N ASN A 153 19.36 22.53 -3.56
CA ASN A 153 20.50 21.77 -3.04
C ASN A 153 20.18 21.18 -1.66
N GLU A 154 19.52 21.93 -0.79
CA GLU A 154 19.07 21.41 0.52
C GLU A 154 18.09 20.24 0.36
N VAL A 155 17.19 20.28 -0.63
CA VAL A 155 16.30 19.14 -0.95
C VAL A 155 17.10 17.91 -1.38
N LEU A 156 18.09 18.09 -2.25
CA LEU A 156 18.95 16.99 -2.69
C LEU A 156 19.81 16.42 -1.56
N GLU A 157 20.30 17.27 -0.65
CA GLU A 157 21.04 16.83 0.55
C GLU A 157 20.17 16.01 1.52
N MET A 158 18.85 16.21 1.51
CA MET A 158 17.91 15.34 2.22
C MET A 158 17.75 13.95 1.60
N GLY A 159 18.39 13.68 0.45
CA GLY A 159 18.24 12.46 -0.33
C GLY A 159 17.00 12.42 -1.21
N ILE A 160 16.29 13.55 -1.34
CA ILE A 160 15.07 13.64 -2.17
C ILE A 160 15.50 13.96 -3.62
N HIS A 161 15.05 13.14 -4.55
CA HIS A 161 15.32 13.31 -5.98
C HIS A 161 14.08 12.94 -6.81
N VAL A 162 14.12 13.28 -8.09
CA VAL A 162 13.08 12.86 -9.06
C VAL A 162 12.96 11.34 -9.05
N GLY A 163 11.71 10.84 -8.93
CA GLY A 163 11.42 9.42 -8.82
C GLY A 163 11.26 8.91 -7.37
N CYS A 164 11.58 9.71 -6.34
CA CYS A 164 11.22 9.34 -4.97
C CYS A 164 9.71 9.21 -4.84
N VAL A 165 9.26 8.15 -4.18
CA VAL A 165 7.84 7.90 -3.91
C VAL A 165 7.37 8.74 -2.73
N VAL A 166 6.12 9.21 -2.82
CA VAL A 166 5.48 10.03 -1.80
C VAL A 166 4.14 9.41 -1.42
N THR A 167 3.93 9.16 -0.13
CA THR A 167 2.65 8.69 0.43
C THR A 167 2.11 9.71 1.44
N TYR A 168 0.79 9.68 1.68
CA TYR A 168 0.23 10.40 2.83
C TYR A 168 0.78 9.81 4.14
N GLN A 169 0.82 10.66 5.18
CA GLN A 169 1.35 10.27 6.50
C GLN A 169 0.31 9.53 7.35
N ASP A 170 -0.92 9.37 6.87
CA ASP A 170 -2.01 8.77 7.63
C ASP A 170 -1.64 7.42 8.23
N GLU A 171 -2.03 7.23 9.48
CA GLU A 171 -1.91 5.97 10.19
C GLU A 171 -3.25 5.24 10.18
N PHE A 172 -3.18 3.90 10.17
CA PHE A 172 -4.35 3.06 10.35
C PHE A 172 -4.80 3.12 11.81
N THR A 173 -6.02 3.61 12.03
CA THR A 173 -6.59 3.87 13.36
C THR A 173 -8.02 3.36 13.48
N GLU A 174 -8.46 3.13 14.71
CA GLU A 174 -9.87 2.84 15.02
C GLU A 174 -10.65 4.13 15.20
N ILE A 175 -11.88 4.16 14.66
CA ILE A 175 -12.84 5.24 14.87
C ILE A 175 -14.08 4.64 15.54
N GLY A 176 -14.37 5.08 16.77
CA GLY A 176 -15.43 4.49 17.57
C GLY A 176 -15.15 3.03 17.89
N GLU A 177 -16.21 2.22 17.96
CA GLU A 177 -16.09 0.81 18.38
C GLU A 177 -15.91 -0.18 17.23
N ASN A 178 -16.31 0.18 15.99
CA ASN A 178 -16.47 -0.78 14.91
C ASN A 178 -15.95 -0.33 13.56
N TYR A 179 -15.18 0.76 13.49
CA TYR A 179 -14.70 1.31 12.22
C TYR A 179 -13.19 1.51 12.23
N PHE A 180 -12.60 1.37 11.06
CA PHE A 180 -11.21 1.68 10.81
C PHE A 180 -11.09 2.85 9.84
N CYS A 181 -10.05 3.64 10.02
CA CYS A 181 -9.65 4.71 9.11
C CYS A 181 -8.16 4.59 8.82
N GLY A 182 -7.79 4.82 7.58
CA GLY A 182 -6.39 4.83 7.14
C GLY A 182 -6.33 4.90 5.62
N ARG A 183 -5.13 5.18 5.12
CA ARG A 183 -4.88 5.03 3.69
C ARG A 183 -4.84 3.55 3.31
N ALA A 184 -4.98 3.27 2.03
CA ALA A 184 -4.82 1.93 1.45
C ALA A 184 -5.77 0.84 2.01
N LEU A 185 -6.95 1.24 2.50
CA LEU A 185 -8.02 0.26 2.76
C LEU A 185 -8.38 -0.48 1.48
N ASP A 186 -8.38 0.21 0.37
CA ASP A 186 -8.34 -0.32 -0.97
C ASP A 186 -6.89 -0.61 -1.37
N ASN A 187 -6.50 -1.86 -1.54
CA ASN A 187 -7.25 -3.08 -1.22
C ASN A 187 -6.45 -3.96 -0.25
N ARG A 188 -5.63 -3.34 0.59
CA ARG A 188 -4.85 -4.06 1.61
C ARG A 188 -5.75 -4.67 2.69
N MET A 189 -6.95 -4.11 2.89
CA MET A 189 -7.94 -4.76 3.74
C MET A 189 -8.42 -6.08 3.13
N GLY A 190 -8.61 -6.15 1.81
CA GLY A 190 -8.83 -7.41 1.10
C GLY A 190 -7.68 -8.39 1.31
N GLY A 191 -6.43 -7.93 1.18
CA GLY A 191 -5.23 -8.74 1.47
C GLY A 191 -5.22 -9.30 2.89
N TYR A 192 -5.64 -8.51 3.89
CA TYR A 192 -5.85 -8.99 5.24
C TYR A 192 -6.98 -10.03 5.30
N CYS A 193 -8.14 -9.76 4.71
CA CYS A 193 -9.30 -10.64 4.75
C CYS A 193 -8.99 -12.02 4.14
N ILE A 194 -8.35 -12.08 2.98
CA ILE A 194 -8.00 -13.37 2.36
C ILE A 194 -7.01 -14.16 3.23
N SER A 195 -6.09 -13.50 3.92
CA SER A 195 -5.19 -14.16 4.87
C SER A 195 -5.92 -14.70 6.10
N GLN A 196 -7.00 -14.03 6.55
CA GLN A 196 -7.86 -14.52 7.62
C GLN A 196 -8.70 -15.74 7.18
N VAL A 197 -9.10 -15.82 5.90
CA VAL A 197 -9.72 -17.04 5.36
C VAL A 197 -8.75 -18.22 5.46
N ALA A 198 -7.49 -18.06 5.08
CA ALA A 198 -6.48 -19.10 5.23
C ALA A 198 -6.35 -19.56 6.69
N ARG A 199 -6.26 -18.60 7.62
CA ARG A 199 -6.19 -18.89 9.06
C ARG A 199 -7.41 -19.68 9.57
N LEU A 200 -8.62 -19.26 9.19
CA LEU A 200 -9.85 -19.92 9.63
C LEU A 200 -9.95 -21.36 9.12
N LEU A 201 -9.62 -21.60 7.83
CA LEU A 201 -9.58 -22.94 7.26
C LEU A 201 -8.58 -23.84 8.00
N TYR A 202 -7.40 -23.31 8.30
CA TYR A 202 -6.36 -24.04 9.04
C TYR A 202 -6.82 -24.37 10.47
N GLU A 203 -7.40 -23.40 11.20
CA GLU A 203 -7.83 -23.58 12.58
C GLU A 203 -9.03 -24.56 12.68
N ASN A 204 -9.96 -24.50 11.73
CA ASN A 204 -11.10 -25.42 11.64
C ASN A 204 -10.70 -26.82 11.14
N LYS A 205 -9.51 -26.97 10.55
CA LYS A 205 -9.05 -28.20 9.87
C LYS A 205 -9.97 -28.57 8.72
N ASP A 206 -10.43 -27.59 7.97
CA ASP A 206 -11.31 -27.80 6.82
C ASP A 206 -10.53 -28.48 5.68
N ILE A 207 -11.15 -29.52 5.09
CA ILE A 207 -10.61 -30.25 3.95
C ILE A 207 -11.29 -29.72 2.69
N LEU A 208 -10.51 -29.14 1.77
CA LEU A 208 -11.02 -28.58 0.54
C LEU A 208 -10.91 -29.61 -0.62
N PRO A 209 -11.96 -29.76 -1.46
CA PRO A 209 -11.95 -30.63 -2.62
C PRO A 209 -11.36 -29.95 -3.87
N PHE A 210 -10.50 -28.94 -3.68
CA PHE A 210 -9.84 -28.14 -4.73
C PHE A 210 -8.56 -27.50 -4.19
N GLY A 211 -7.71 -27.04 -5.11
CA GLY A 211 -6.57 -26.17 -4.77
C GLY A 211 -7.05 -24.73 -4.56
N LEU A 212 -6.81 -24.16 -3.37
CA LEU A 212 -7.16 -22.78 -3.07
C LEU A 212 -5.91 -21.90 -3.06
N TYR A 213 -5.95 -20.85 -3.85
CA TYR A 213 -4.89 -19.88 -4.04
C TYR A 213 -5.31 -18.53 -3.44
N PHE A 214 -4.56 -18.06 -2.47
CA PHE A 214 -4.69 -16.73 -1.86
C PHE A 214 -3.69 -15.83 -2.56
N VAL A 215 -4.16 -14.89 -3.37
CA VAL A 215 -3.31 -14.03 -4.20
C VAL A 215 -3.34 -12.61 -3.67
N ASN A 216 -2.15 -12.07 -3.36
CA ASN A 216 -1.94 -10.68 -3.01
C ASN A 216 -1.17 -10.03 -4.16
N SER A 217 -1.90 -9.55 -5.17
CA SER A 217 -1.32 -9.06 -6.42
C SER A 217 -0.65 -7.69 -6.27
N VAL A 218 0.23 -7.34 -7.20
CA VAL A 218 0.92 -6.06 -7.24
C VAL A 218 0.44 -5.22 -8.43
N GLN A 219 0.66 -3.90 -8.38
CA GLN A 219 0.42 -2.97 -9.48
C GLN A 219 -1.01 -3.02 -10.05
N GLU A 220 -1.99 -3.17 -9.17
CA GLU A 220 -3.40 -3.10 -9.55
C GLU A 220 -3.74 -1.68 -10.00
N GLU A 221 -3.32 -0.66 -9.23
CA GLU A 221 -3.64 0.75 -9.37
C GLU A 221 -3.17 1.40 -10.69
N ILE A 222 -2.34 0.70 -11.45
CA ILE A 222 -1.86 1.12 -12.77
C ILE A 222 -2.30 0.19 -13.90
N GLY A 223 -3.37 -0.60 -13.66
CA GLY A 223 -4.06 -1.40 -14.67
C GLY A 223 -3.96 -2.91 -14.47
N LEU A 224 -4.22 -3.43 -13.27
CA LEU A 224 -4.42 -4.85 -12.94
C LEU A 224 -3.22 -5.76 -13.29
N ARG A 225 -2.01 -5.22 -13.36
CA ARG A 225 -0.87 -5.91 -13.99
C ARG A 225 -0.46 -7.18 -13.29
N GLY A 226 -0.42 -7.19 -11.95
CA GLY A 226 -0.10 -8.39 -11.18
C GLY A 226 -1.15 -9.48 -11.34
N ALA A 227 -2.44 -9.09 -11.32
CA ALA A 227 -3.56 -10.00 -11.53
C ALA A 227 -3.51 -10.66 -12.91
N GLU A 228 -3.23 -9.89 -13.97
CA GLU A 228 -3.08 -10.41 -15.33
C GLU A 228 -1.96 -11.44 -15.41
N MET A 229 -0.78 -11.13 -14.84
CA MET A 229 0.38 -12.04 -14.90
C MET A 229 0.15 -13.31 -14.10
N ILE A 230 -0.39 -13.20 -12.88
CA ILE A 230 -0.61 -14.37 -12.03
C ILE A 230 -1.74 -15.26 -12.54
N ALA A 231 -2.77 -14.70 -13.17
CA ALA A 231 -3.85 -15.47 -13.78
C ALA A 231 -3.33 -16.40 -14.90
N GLN A 232 -2.36 -15.94 -15.70
CA GLN A 232 -1.72 -16.77 -16.73
C GLN A 232 -0.88 -17.89 -16.13
N THR A 233 -0.29 -17.68 -14.97
CA THR A 233 0.53 -18.66 -14.24
C THR A 233 -0.35 -19.72 -13.57
N ILE A 234 -1.37 -19.30 -12.83
CA ILE A 234 -2.26 -20.19 -12.05
C ILE A 234 -3.28 -20.86 -12.95
N LYS A 235 -3.83 -20.15 -13.94
CA LYS A 235 -4.94 -20.60 -14.83
C LYS A 235 -6.10 -21.12 -14.00
N PRO A 236 -6.75 -20.27 -13.19
CA PRO A 236 -7.80 -20.68 -12.27
C PRO A 236 -9.06 -21.13 -13.03
N ASN A 237 -9.81 -22.09 -12.43
CA ASN A 237 -11.14 -22.46 -12.88
C ASN A 237 -12.19 -21.47 -12.36
N VAL A 238 -11.95 -20.90 -11.18
CA VAL A 238 -12.78 -19.87 -10.55
C VAL A 238 -11.86 -18.82 -9.92
N ALA A 239 -12.22 -17.55 -10.05
CA ALA A 239 -11.58 -16.44 -9.35
C ALA A 239 -12.65 -15.60 -8.62
N ILE A 240 -12.35 -15.25 -7.38
CA ILE A 240 -13.12 -14.32 -6.54
C ILE A 240 -12.19 -13.15 -6.25
N ILE A 241 -12.60 -11.97 -6.70
CA ILE A 241 -11.82 -10.73 -6.57
C ILE A 241 -12.50 -9.84 -5.54
N THR A 242 -11.71 -9.30 -4.61
CA THR A 242 -12.21 -8.41 -3.54
C THR A 242 -12.04 -6.95 -3.91
#